data_5b81f3b3b07a44be13fff9c0137331a6
#
_entry.id   5b81f3b3b07a44be13fff9c0137331a6
#
_cell.length_a   1.000
_cell.length_b   1.000
_cell.length_c   1.000
_cell.angle_alpha   90.00
_cell.angle_beta   90.00
_cell.angle_gamma   90.00
#
_symmetry.space_group_name_H-M   'P 1'
#
loop_
_entity.id
_entity.type
_entity.pdbx_description
1 polymer ?
#
loop_
_entity_poly.entity_id
_entity_poly.type
_entity_poly.pdbx_seq_one_letter_code
_entity_poly.pdbx_strand_id
1 'polypeptide(L)'
;MIVTIASVSFHWSAPIVRHIARCLASIGMLTILSGVLVAEIFDMDAICDPSTLDIEVLQDWHPVEGEIVTRQKLVTINVGELWPGQDFRLPVRMVVPASQKAKGFHLTGGSTPDRLQEDFRPNGVFRELLNGGVGVVFTVVQEPGSYGKRDLARAAEERFARTLNPHVKIQYWAWPATLMRAITAAYAESDYFEKGKVAVTGGSKNGASPSMAILHDDRMTAVHATVSPIWDSPLRLCDRAAWKELDSQEGRRGPFSGGHYGPTFNREVLEQGHTWEDLQTFTREISDEVFISRNLKNLRRRGVEMLFHPGTHDCVAYDMAWGGAEHPDIPVYLGANTGHGKRGHPQLERGQSNKSAFLLTHFFPEEISGRLLVPPKVEHALVDDAIEVIVEFPDGYEPEGGSIWWMFDRAPDGSPHYLSEPIPDDNFAEMHYDDRRGVWVAEIELDANAKQIDFFSNYLSRVKHNGRAYETYLSSPYTRVVLPKR
;
A
#
# COMPACT_ATOMS: atom_id res chain seq x y z
N MET A 1 11.34 -42.73 -64.88
CA MET A 1 10.59 -41.61 -65.46
C MET A 1 10.99 -40.37 -64.65
N ILE A 2 11.99 -39.62 -65.17
CA ILE A 2 12.60 -38.47 -64.47
C ILE A 2 11.88 -37.24 -65.04
N VAL A 3 11.25 -36.45 -64.15
CA VAL A 3 10.65 -35.17 -64.54
C VAL A 3 11.62 -34.05 -64.17
N THR A 4 12.15 -33.38 -65.18
CA THR A 4 13.01 -32.22 -65.06
C THR A 4 12.17 -30.97 -64.87
N ILE A 5 12.34 -30.27 -63.73
CA ILE A 5 11.69 -28.98 -63.48
C ILE A 5 12.64 -27.89 -64.00
N ALA A 6 12.17 -27.12 -64.97
CA ALA A 6 12.88 -25.96 -65.52
C ALA A 6 12.81 -24.77 -64.52
N SER A 7 13.95 -24.24 -64.14
CA SER A 7 14.08 -23.02 -63.35
C SER A 7 13.88 -21.79 -64.22
N VAL A 8 12.85 -21.00 -63.95
CA VAL A 8 12.66 -19.67 -64.55
C VAL A 8 13.26 -18.63 -63.60
N SER A 9 14.38 -18.03 -63.98
CA SER A 9 14.98 -16.93 -63.27
C SER A 9 14.35 -15.59 -63.67
N PHE A 10 13.64 -14.96 -62.79
CA PHE A 10 13.18 -13.57 -62.95
C PHE A 10 14.25 -12.60 -62.49
N HIS A 11 14.75 -11.78 -63.40
CA HIS A 11 15.63 -10.66 -63.10
C HIS A 11 14.77 -9.44 -62.77
N TRP A 12 14.80 -9.00 -61.47
CA TRP A 12 14.17 -7.77 -61.05
C TRP A 12 15.20 -6.63 -61.13
N SER A 13 14.82 -5.50 -61.76
CA SER A 13 15.67 -4.30 -61.85
C SER A 13 15.84 -3.62 -60.50
N ALA A 14 17.06 -3.15 -60.22
CA ALA A 14 17.49 -2.56 -58.97
C ALA A 14 16.65 -1.39 -58.35
N PRO A 15 15.90 -0.58 -59.09
CA PRO A 15 15.09 0.48 -58.49
C PRO A 15 13.80 0.01 -57.81
N ILE A 16 13.23 -1.12 -58.22
CA ILE A 16 11.98 -1.63 -57.62
C ILE A 16 12.26 -2.24 -56.24
N VAL A 17 13.36 -2.96 -56.06
CA VAL A 17 13.76 -3.55 -54.79
C VAL A 17 13.99 -2.48 -53.68
N ARG A 18 14.53 -1.33 -54.05
CA ARG A 18 14.80 -0.23 -53.10
C ARG A 18 13.49 0.45 -52.63
N HIS A 19 12.45 0.51 -53.45
CA HIS A 19 11.14 1.07 -53.02
C HIS A 19 10.35 0.13 -52.13
N ILE A 20 10.35 -1.17 -52.40
CA ILE A 20 9.69 -2.17 -51.57
C ILE A 20 10.39 -2.27 -50.21
N ALA A 21 11.72 -2.25 -50.16
CA ALA A 21 12.45 -2.24 -48.89
C ALA A 21 12.17 -0.97 -48.03
N ARG A 22 11.98 0.19 -48.66
CA ARG A 22 11.61 1.44 -47.94
C ARG A 22 10.16 1.42 -47.44
N CYS A 23 9.22 0.86 -48.19
CA CYS A 23 7.84 0.73 -47.75
C CYS A 23 7.71 -0.31 -46.62
N LEU A 24 8.42 -1.42 -46.65
CA LEU A 24 8.43 -2.41 -45.58
C LEU A 24 9.13 -1.90 -44.31
N ALA A 25 10.20 -1.10 -44.44
CA ALA A 25 10.83 -0.45 -43.28
C ALA A 25 9.93 0.62 -42.64
N SER A 26 9.14 1.35 -43.45
CA SER A 26 8.20 2.34 -42.93
C SER A 26 6.97 1.71 -42.27
N ILE A 27 6.50 0.55 -42.77
CA ILE A 27 5.40 -0.22 -42.17
C ILE A 27 5.89 -0.94 -40.91
N GLY A 28 7.12 -1.49 -40.90
CA GLY A 28 7.72 -2.11 -39.72
C GLY A 28 8.01 -1.10 -38.60
N MET A 29 8.27 0.17 -38.92
CA MET A 29 8.50 1.24 -37.94
C MET A 29 7.20 1.82 -37.37
N LEU A 30 6.07 1.73 -38.10
CA LEU A 30 4.76 2.12 -37.58
C LEU A 30 4.10 1.08 -36.69
N THR A 31 4.50 -0.19 -36.80
CA THR A 31 3.93 -1.28 -35.95
C THR A 31 4.69 -1.48 -34.63
N ILE A 32 5.85 -0.86 -34.44
CA ILE A 32 6.62 -0.91 -33.18
C ILE A 32 6.23 0.24 -32.24
N LEU A 33 5.48 1.24 -32.70
CA LEU A 33 5.05 2.41 -31.91
C LEU A 33 3.60 2.37 -31.41
N SER A 34 2.90 1.25 -31.56
CA SER A 34 1.65 1.00 -30.85
C SER A 34 1.87 0.18 -29.59
N GLY A 35 2.96 0.41 -28.86
CA GLY A 35 2.97 0.20 -27.44
C GLY A 35 1.91 1.15 -26.88
N VAL A 36 0.87 0.61 -26.27
CA VAL A 36 -0.07 1.37 -25.45
C VAL A 36 0.79 2.17 -24.49
N LEU A 37 0.92 3.48 -24.71
CA LEU A 37 1.42 4.40 -23.72
C LEU A 37 0.38 4.33 -22.59
N VAL A 38 0.62 3.46 -21.61
CA VAL A 38 -0.03 3.59 -20.31
C VAL A 38 0.35 4.99 -19.87
N ALA A 39 -0.62 5.88 -19.79
CA ALA A 39 -0.37 7.24 -19.34
C ALA A 39 0.08 7.14 -17.89
N GLU A 40 1.37 7.38 -17.64
CA GLU A 40 1.90 7.48 -16.27
C GLU A 40 1.03 8.46 -15.48
N ILE A 41 0.58 8.05 -14.30
CA ILE A 41 -0.26 8.90 -13.44
C ILE A 41 0.53 10.14 -12.98
N PHE A 42 1.85 10.01 -12.84
CA PHE A 42 2.73 11.06 -12.31
C PHE A 42 3.81 11.46 -13.31
N ASP A 43 3.95 12.76 -13.54
CA ASP A 43 5.16 13.35 -14.10
C ASP A 43 6.20 13.48 -12.97
N MET A 44 7.08 12.50 -12.85
CA MET A 44 8.08 12.46 -11.79
C MET A 44 9.14 13.53 -11.93
N ASP A 45 9.41 14.03 -13.14
CA ASP A 45 10.33 15.14 -13.34
C ASP A 45 9.74 16.42 -12.72
N ALA A 46 8.47 16.71 -12.96
CA ALA A 46 7.76 17.82 -12.34
C ALA A 46 7.59 17.64 -10.80
N ILE A 47 7.28 16.42 -10.35
CA ILE A 47 7.17 16.09 -8.91
C ILE A 47 8.50 16.35 -8.19
N CYS A 48 9.62 16.02 -8.79
CA CYS A 48 10.94 16.13 -8.18
C CYS A 48 11.58 17.51 -8.36
N ASP A 49 11.03 18.38 -9.20
CA ASP A 49 11.57 19.72 -9.45
C ASP A 49 11.24 20.70 -8.31
N PRO A 50 12.22 21.16 -7.52
CA PRO A 50 11.98 22.12 -6.45
C PRO A 50 11.59 23.51 -6.96
N SER A 51 11.92 23.87 -8.21
CA SER A 51 11.58 25.18 -8.78
C SER A 51 10.09 25.39 -8.99
N THR A 52 9.31 24.31 -9.07
CA THR A 52 7.87 24.33 -9.27
C THR A 52 7.06 24.27 -7.95
N LEU A 53 7.74 24.23 -6.80
CA LEU A 53 7.06 24.17 -5.49
C LEU A 53 6.28 25.44 -5.15
N ASP A 54 6.68 26.58 -5.68
CA ASP A 54 6.08 27.90 -5.35
C ASP A 54 5.86 28.03 -3.84
N ILE A 55 6.96 27.99 -3.09
CA ILE A 55 6.95 27.91 -1.62
C ILE A 55 6.50 29.24 -1.03
N GLU A 56 5.46 29.19 -0.18
CA GLU A 56 5.08 30.28 0.72
C GLU A 56 5.46 29.91 2.14
N VAL A 57 6.31 30.73 2.77
CA VAL A 57 6.75 30.50 4.15
C VAL A 57 5.72 31.05 5.13
N LEU A 58 5.08 30.18 5.90
CA LEU A 58 4.14 30.56 6.95
C LEU A 58 4.85 30.79 8.30
N GLN A 59 5.85 29.97 8.62
CA GLN A 59 6.72 30.10 9.77
C GLN A 59 8.12 29.69 9.31
N ASP A 60 9.09 30.60 9.41
CA ASP A 60 10.47 30.27 9.04
C ASP A 60 11.15 29.41 10.14
N TRP A 61 12.34 28.90 9.84
CA TRP A 61 13.11 28.08 10.75
C TRP A 61 13.30 28.77 12.10
N HIS A 62 12.75 28.17 13.13
CA HIS A 62 12.88 28.67 14.51
C HIS A 62 13.17 27.52 15.49
N PRO A 63 13.86 27.78 16.59
CA PRO A 63 14.08 26.76 17.61
C PRO A 63 12.81 26.52 18.41
N VAL A 64 12.59 25.28 18.79
CA VAL A 64 11.49 24.85 19.67
C VAL A 64 12.10 24.09 20.85
N GLU A 65 11.97 24.64 22.01
CA GLU A 65 12.48 24.08 23.28
C GLU A 65 11.60 22.90 23.74
N GLY A 66 12.21 21.90 24.37
CA GLY A 66 11.56 20.73 24.91
C GLY A 66 12.57 19.73 25.47
N GLU A 67 12.15 18.48 25.68
CA GLU A 67 13.08 17.39 26.04
C GLU A 67 14.18 17.22 24.98
N ILE A 68 13.85 17.53 23.75
CA ILE A 68 14.75 17.63 22.61
C ILE A 68 14.54 19.00 21.97
N VAL A 69 15.63 19.73 21.80
CA VAL A 69 15.59 20.99 21.06
C VAL A 69 15.54 20.70 19.58
N THR A 70 14.51 21.20 18.91
CA THR A 70 14.31 21.03 17.47
C THR A 70 14.35 22.36 16.75
N ARG A 71 14.57 22.35 15.43
CA ARG A 71 14.23 23.46 14.55
C ARG A 71 13.04 23.07 13.69
N GLN A 72 12.12 23.99 13.52
CA GLN A 72 10.88 23.73 12.80
C GLN A 72 10.59 24.83 11.79
N LYS A 73 9.97 24.44 10.68
CA LYS A 73 9.51 25.33 9.62
C LYS A 73 8.15 24.88 9.12
N LEU A 74 7.28 25.82 8.81
CA LEU A 74 6.00 25.57 8.18
C LEU A 74 5.91 26.35 6.87
N VAL A 75 5.60 25.65 5.79
CA VAL A 75 5.41 26.23 4.46
C VAL A 75 4.11 25.74 3.84
N THR A 76 3.60 26.45 2.84
CA THR A 76 2.69 25.86 1.84
C THR A 76 3.46 25.65 0.55
N ILE A 77 3.13 24.57 -0.16
CA ILE A 77 3.74 24.22 -1.43
C ILE A 77 2.66 24.00 -2.49
N ASN A 78 2.99 24.29 -3.73
CA ASN A 78 2.20 23.83 -4.87
C ASN A 78 2.47 22.33 -5.10
N VAL A 79 1.43 21.50 -5.05
CA VAL A 79 1.51 20.08 -5.35
C VAL A 79 1.50 19.83 -6.86
N GLY A 80 0.80 20.66 -7.61
CA GLY A 80 0.63 20.63 -9.06
C GLY A 80 -0.80 20.97 -9.47
N GLU A 81 -1.07 20.87 -10.75
CA GLU A 81 -2.41 21.08 -11.30
C GLU A 81 -3.23 19.79 -11.33
N LEU A 82 -4.46 19.83 -10.84
CA LEU A 82 -5.44 18.75 -11.02
C LEU A 82 -6.03 18.74 -12.45
N TRP A 83 -6.17 19.92 -13.03
CA TRP A 83 -6.51 20.21 -14.44
C TRP A 83 -6.08 21.63 -14.78
N PRO A 84 -5.95 21.98 -16.05
CA PRO A 84 -5.46 23.30 -16.45
C PRO A 84 -6.11 24.46 -15.70
N GLY A 85 -5.28 25.24 -15.01
CA GLY A 85 -5.69 26.38 -14.20
C GLY A 85 -6.22 26.04 -12.81
N GLN A 86 -6.15 24.80 -12.37
CA GLN A 86 -6.55 24.39 -11.02
C GLN A 86 -5.36 23.84 -10.23
N ASP A 87 -4.59 24.75 -9.68
CA ASP A 87 -3.50 24.43 -8.74
C ASP A 87 -4.03 23.89 -7.42
N PHE A 88 -3.20 23.06 -6.81
CA PHE A 88 -3.46 22.42 -5.54
C PHE A 88 -2.30 22.64 -4.58
N ARG A 89 -2.57 23.37 -3.47
CA ARG A 89 -1.54 23.74 -2.46
C ARG A 89 -1.84 23.13 -1.11
N LEU A 90 -0.78 22.68 -0.42
CA LEU A 90 -0.89 22.09 0.92
C LEU A 90 0.23 22.54 1.85
N PRO A 91 -0.03 22.53 3.17
CA PRO A 91 0.99 22.83 4.16
C PRO A 91 1.94 21.64 4.38
N VAL A 92 3.21 21.96 4.63
CA VAL A 92 4.26 21.03 5.02
C VAL A 92 4.98 21.59 6.25
N ARG A 93 4.95 20.86 7.37
CA ARG A 93 5.77 21.14 8.53
C ARG A 93 7.00 20.25 8.55
N MET A 94 8.15 20.85 8.65
CA MET A 94 9.45 20.19 8.73
C MET A 94 10.03 20.35 10.13
N VAL A 95 10.55 19.27 10.70
CA VAL A 95 11.12 19.22 12.04
C VAL A 95 12.46 18.49 11.98
N VAL A 96 13.52 19.14 12.44
CA VAL A 96 14.86 18.56 12.47
C VAL A 96 15.49 18.73 13.85
N PRO A 97 16.48 17.88 14.23
CA PRO A 97 17.29 18.13 15.42
C PRO A 97 17.98 19.50 15.34
N ALA A 98 18.03 20.25 16.44
CA ALA A 98 18.68 21.58 16.43
C ALA A 98 20.21 21.52 16.26
N SER A 99 20.82 20.38 16.61
CA SER A 99 22.29 20.22 16.67
C SER A 99 22.92 19.74 15.37
N GLN A 100 22.14 19.21 14.43
CA GLN A 100 22.66 18.61 13.19
C GLN A 100 21.62 18.59 12.08
N LYS A 101 22.08 18.40 10.82
CA LYS A 101 21.18 18.09 9.70
C LYS A 101 20.53 16.72 9.91
N ALA A 102 19.30 16.60 9.45
CA ALA A 102 18.61 15.31 9.43
C ALA A 102 19.20 14.42 8.32
N LYS A 103 19.64 13.21 8.69
CA LYS A 103 20.26 12.21 7.79
C LYS A 103 19.25 11.43 6.95
N GLY A 104 18.02 11.82 6.96
CA GLY A 104 16.84 11.23 6.38
C GLY A 104 15.64 11.63 7.23
N PHE A 105 14.44 11.18 6.89
CA PHE A 105 13.27 11.58 7.66
C PHE A 105 12.10 10.62 7.55
N HIS A 106 11.25 10.66 8.56
CA HIS A 106 9.94 10.05 8.55
C HIS A 106 8.90 11.04 8.02
N LEU A 107 8.09 10.63 7.06
CA LEU A 107 7.02 11.42 6.46
C LEU A 107 5.65 10.82 6.76
N THR A 108 4.69 11.66 7.14
CA THR A 108 3.29 11.25 7.30
C THR A 108 2.33 12.33 6.82
N GLY A 109 1.25 11.91 6.14
CA GLY A 109 0.16 12.78 5.67
C GLY A 109 -1.02 12.90 6.63
N GLY A 110 -0.91 12.32 7.83
CA GLY A 110 -2.02 12.17 8.78
C GLY A 110 -2.30 13.36 9.69
N SER A 111 -1.79 14.53 9.39
CA SER A 111 -2.07 15.75 10.19
C SER A 111 -3.36 16.45 9.75
N THR A 112 -3.67 17.56 10.40
CA THR A 112 -4.70 18.52 9.99
C THR A 112 -4.07 19.89 9.80
N PRO A 113 -4.65 20.80 8.98
CA PRO A 113 -4.11 22.15 8.81
C PRO A 113 -3.90 22.89 10.13
N ASP A 114 -4.85 22.80 11.05
CA ASP A 114 -4.77 23.48 12.36
C ASP A 114 -3.62 22.94 13.22
N ARG A 115 -3.46 21.61 13.27
CA ARG A 115 -2.34 21.01 14.01
C ARG A 115 -0.98 21.35 13.45
N LEU A 116 -0.89 21.62 12.16
CA LEU A 116 0.38 22.04 11.56
C LEU A 116 0.74 23.49 11.88
N GLN A 117 -0.21 24.30 12.35
CA GLN A 117 0.09 25.67 12.82
C GLN A 117 0.82 25.68 14.17
N GLU A 118 0.65 24.62 14.97
CA GLU A 118 1.27 24.50 16.28
C GLU A 118 2.66 23.87 16.17
N ASP A 119 3.58 24.29 17.07
CA ASP A 119 4.88 23.66 17.17
C ASP A 119 4.76 22.20 17.59
N PHE A 120 5.46 21.34 16.86
CA PHE A 120 5.46 19.92 17.15
C PHE A 120 6.30 19.62 18.41
N ARG A 121 5.71 18.90 19.36
CA ARG A 121 6.37 18.42 20.56
C ARG A 121 6.65 16.92 20.44
N PRO A 122 7.92 16.48 20.20
CA PRO A 122 8.26 15.10 19.98
C PRO A 122 7.93 14.20 21.19
N ASN A 123 7.32 13.07 20.93
CA ASN A 123 7.07 12.03 21.93
C ASN A 123 7.27 10.63 21.30
N GLY A 124 7.32 9.59 22.13
CA GLY A 124 7.42 8.21 21.68
C GLY A 124 8.54 8.02 20.65
N VAL A 125 8.22 7.35 19.54
CA VAL A 125 9.20 7.05 18.48
C VAL A 125 9.76 8.31 17.80
N PHE A 126 9.01 9.39 17.71
CA PHE A 126 9.50 10.63 17.10
C PHE A 126 10.66 11.24 17.90
N ARG A 127 10.63 11.08 19.22
CA ARG A 127 11.74 11.48 20.08
C ARG A 127 12.98 10.65 19.79
N GLU A 128 12.84 9.34 19.66
CA GLU A 128 13.96 8.44 19.30
C GLU A 128 14.55 8.81 17.93
N LEU A 129 13.69 9.03 16.92
CA LEU A 129 14.14 9.44 15.59
C LEU A 129 14.96 10.73 15.61
N LEU A 130 14.44 11.78 16.24
CA LEU A 130 15.09 13.08 16.31
C LEU A 130 16.41 13.03 17.12
N ASN A 131 16.47 12.26 18.21
CA ASN A 131 17.70 12.03 18.96
C ASN A 131 18.78 11.33 18.11
N GLY A 132 18.37 10.39 17.26
CA GLY A 132 19.26 9.69 16.33
C GLY A 132 19.61 10.48 15.06
N GLY A 133 19.16 11.74 14.94
CA GLY A 133 19.47 12.58 13.78
C GLY A 133 18.54 12.38 12.59
N VAL A 134 17.36 11.80 12.78
CA VAL A 134 16.32 11.61 11.74
C VAL A 134 15.27 12.70 11.88
N GLY A 135 14.95 13.39 10.78
CA GLY A 135 13.91 14.41 10.74
C GLY A 135 12.50 13.84 10.72
N VAL A 136 11.51 14.71 10.89
CA VAL A 136 10.10 14.37 10.74
C VAL A 136 9.43 15.43 9.85
N VAL A 137 8.67 14.96 8.87
CA VAL A 137 7.93 15.81 7.95
C VAL A 137 6.44 15.45 8.02
N PHE A 138 5.61 16.46 8.17
CA PHE A 138 4.16 16.32 8.25
C PHE A 138 3.50 17.07 7.11
N THR A 139 2.44 16.49 6.54
CA THR A 139 1.56 17.16 5.59
C THR A 139 0.12 16.73 5.80
N VAL A 140 -0.79 17.15 4.93
CA VAL A 140 -2.23 16.91 5.06
C VAL A 140 -2.77 16.29 3.77
N VAL A 141 -2.63 14.97 3.64
CA VAL A 141 -3.12 14.24 2.47
C VAL A 141 -4.64 14.38 2.29
N GLN A 142 -5.40 14.43 3.38
CA GLN A 142 -6.87 14.50 3.34
C GLN A 142 -7.46 15.88 3.05
N GLU A 143 -6.64 16.92 2.95
CA GLU A 143 -7.14 18.30 2.78
C GLU A 143 -8.14 18.46 1.64
N PRO A 144 -7.89 17.93 0.44
CA PRO A 144 -8.84 18.08 -0.67
C PRO A 144 -10.23 17.53 -0.38
N GLY A 145 -10.33 16.50 0.43
CA GLY A 145 -11.59 15.81 0.67
C GLY A 145 -12.26 16.07 2.02
N SER A 146 -11.50 16.54 3.04
CA SER A 146 -11.98 16.53 4.42
C SER A 146 -11.90 17.86 5.14
N TYR A 147 -10.97 18.76 4.80
CA TYR A 147 -10.63 19.91 5.62
C TYR A 147 -10.93 21.29 5.01
N GLY A 148 -11.63 21.39 3.92
CA GLY A 148 -12.02 22.70 3.40
C GLY A 148 -12.16 22.77 1.89
N LYS A 149 -11.53 21.87 1.16
CA LYS A 149 -11.56 21.84 -0.30
C LYS A 149 -12.58 20.83 -0.86
N ARG A 150 -13.72 20.69 -0.18
CA ARG A 150 -14.78 19.73 -0.57
C ARG A 150 -15.33 19.97 -1.97
N ASP A 151 -15.46 21.23 -2.37
CA ASP A 151 -15.94 21.56 -3.71
C ASP A 151 -14.93 21.17 -4.78
N LEU A 152 -13.64 21.33 -4.51
CA LEU A 152 -12.58 20.86 -5.39
C LEU A 152 -12.61 19.32 -5.53
N ALA A 153 -12.75 18.60 -4.42
CA ALA A 153 -12.86 17.16 -4.43
C ALA A 153 -14.07 16.67 -5.21
N ARG A 154 -15.24 17.32 -5.04
CA ARG A 154 -16.45 17.00 -5.81
C ARG A 154 -16.25 17.25 -7.29
N ALA A 155 -15.69 18.39 -7.68
CA ALA A 155 -15.41 18.70 -9.08
C ALA A 155 -14.43 17.71 -9.73
N ALA A 156 -13.44 17.24 -8.95
CA ALA A 156 -12.50 16.20 -9.39
C ALA A 156 -13.21 14.86 -9.62
N GLU A 157 -14.08 14.43 -8.70
CA GLU A 157 -14.88 13.21 -8.84
C GLU A 157 -15.81 13.27 -10.05
N GLU A 158 -16.49 14.39 -10.28
CA GLU A 158 -17.36 14.59 -11.44
C GLU A 158 -16.57 14.54 -12.76
N ARG A 159 -15.35 15.10 -12.79
CA ARG A 159 -14.47 15.02 -13.96
C ARG A 159 -14.00 13.58 -14.19
N PHE A 160 -13.55 12.90 -13.13
CA PHE A 160 -13.15 11.53 -13.21
C PHE A 160 -14.28 10.63 -13.71
N ALA A 161 -15.49 10.79 -13.18
CA ALA A 161 -16.65 10.01 -13.60
C ALA A 161 -16.97 10.15 -15.10
N ARG A 162 -16.66 11.30 -15.71
CA ARG A 162 -16.85 11.53 -17.16
C ARG A 162 -15.71 11.03 -18.02
N THR A 163 -14.48 10.99 -17.51
CA THR A 163 -13.29 10.83 -18.36
C THR A 163 -12.48 9.58 -18.08
N LEU A 164 -12.67 8.95 -16.92
CA LEU A 164 -11.80 7.90 -16.34
C LEU A 164 -10.30 8.29 -16.34
N ASN A 165 -10.01 9.60 -16.30
CA ASN A 165 -8.63 10.05 -16.23
C ASN A 165 -8.11 9.95 -14.77
N PRO A 166 -7.13 9.08 -14.46
CA PRO A 166 -6.62 8.89 -13.09
C PRO A 166 -5.99 10.16 -12.52
N HIS A 167 -5.44 11.05 -13.34
CA HIS A 167 -4.80 12.28 -12.88
C HIS A 167 -5.80 13.21 -12.16
N VAL A 168 -7.06 13.26 -12.56
CA VAL A 168 -8.06 14.09 -11.87
C VAL A 168 -8.72 13.40 -10.68
N LYS A 169 -8.42 12.12 -10.44
CA LYS A 169 -8.91 11.37 -9.27
C LYS A 169 -8.07 11.71 -8.05
N ILE A 170 -8.69 12.29 -7.04
CA ILE A 170 -8.01 12.74 -5.81
C ILE A 170 -7.17 11.60 -5.17
N GLN A 171 -7.72 10.38 -5.12
CA GLN A 171 -7.06 9.24 -4.52
C GLN A 171 -5.86 8.75 -5.32
N TYR A 172 -5.92 8.82 -6.64
CA TYR A 172 -4.86 8.31 -7.51
C TYR A 172 -3.73 9.30 -7.70
N TRP A 173 -4.05 10.59 -7.77
CA TRP A 173 -3.03 11.59 -8.04
C TRP A 173 -2.73 12.50 -6.84
N ALA A 174 -3.73 13.24 -6.32
CA ALA A 174 -3.47 14.31 -5.36
C ALA A 174 -2.88 13.82 -4.03
N TRP A 175 -3.38 12.70 -3.50
CA TRP A 175 -2.88 12.18 -2.23
C TRP A 175 -1.45 11.67 -2.29
N PRO A 176 -1.06 10.79 -3.23
CA PRO A 176 0.34 10.37 -3.35
C PRO A 176 1.26 11.52 -3.75
N ALA A 177 0.84 12.38 -4.71
CA ALA A 177 1.60 13.55 -5.13
C ALA A 177 1.95 14.47 -3.95
N THR A 178 1.03 14.65 -3.00
CA THR A 178 1.27 15.43 -1.78
C THR A 178 2.47 14.92 -0.99
N LEU A 179 2.60 13.62 -0.81
CA LEU A 179 3.74 13.03 -0.09
C LEU A 179 5.03 13.19 -0.89
N MET A 180 5.00 12.92 -2.18
CA MET A 180 6.17 13.04 -3.04
C MET A 180 6.67 14.50 -3.13
N ARG A 181 5.77 15.47 -3.21
CA ARG A 181 6.09 16.90 -3.20
C ARG A 181 6.61 17.37 -1.83
N ALA A 182 6.11 16.80 -0.71
CA ALA A 182 6.66 17.07 0.60
C ALA A 182 8.12 16.61 0.74
N ILE A 183 8.51 15.50 0.08
CA ILE A 183 9.91 15.07 0.00
C ILE A 183 10.73 16.09 -0.78
N THR A 184 10.21 16.58 -1.91
CA THR A 184 10.88 17.60 -2.72
C THR A 184 11.09 18.88 -1.90
N ALA A 185 10.09 19.31 -1.13
CA ALA A 185 10.18 20.47 -0.26
C ALA A 185 11.23 20.28 0.86
N ALA A 186 11.27 19.10 1.50
CA ALA A 186 12.28 18.82 2.51
C ALA A 186 13.69 18.84 1.93
N TYR A 187 13.91 18.26 0.76
CA TYR A 187 15.22 18.26 0.10
C TYR A 187 15.62 19.62 -0.48
N ALA A 188 14.68 20.53 -0.73
CA ALA A 188 14.98 21.92 -1.08
C ALA A 188 15.60 22.68 0.11
N GLU A 189 15.34 22.25 1.34
CA GLU A 189 15.95 22.78 2.58
C GLU A 189 17.28 22.08 2.89
N SER A 190 18.22 22.13 1.95
CA SER A 190 19.48 21.37 2.00
C SER A 190 20.39 21.70 3.15
N ASP A 191 20.19 22.84 3.84
CA ASP A 191 20.91 23.18 5.07
C ASP A 191 20.41 22.38 6.28
N TYR A 192 19.23 21.80 6.21
CA TYR A 192 18.55 21.09 7.28
C TYR A 192 18.35 19.60 7.01
N PHE A 193 18.29 19.18 5.75
CA PHE A 193 18.10 17.80 5.36
C PHE A 193 19.22 17.30 4.44
N GLU A 194 19.68 16.09 4.71
CA GLU A 194 20.52 15.32 3.79
C GLU A 194 19.66 14.36 2.99
N LYS A 195 20.08 14.05 1.77
CA LYS A 195 19.47 12.94 1.02
C LYS A 195 19.81 11.63 1.71
N GLY A 196 18.81 10.87 2.09
CA GLY A 196 18.96 9.63 2.86
C GLY A 196 17.68 8.81 2.88
N LYS A 197 17.55 7.96 3.88
CA LYS A 197 16.35 7.11 4.05
C LYS A 197 15.10 7.96 4.28
N VAL A 198 14.03 7.61 3.57
CA VAL A 198 12.70 8.20 3.77
C VAL A 198 11.69 7.09 4.04
N ALA A 199 11.16 7.06 5.25
CA ALA A 199 10.09 6.16 5.63
C ALA A 199 8.74 6.90 5.61
N VAL A 200 7.73 6.32 4.97
CA VAL A 200 6.39 6.89 4.92
C VAL A 200 5.40 6.03 5.69
N THR A 201 4.55 6.68 6.51
CA THR A 201 3.54 5.94 7.28
C THR A 201 2.18 6.61 7.26
N GLY A 202 1.14 5.80 7.44
CA GLY A 202 -0.21 6.34 7.61
C GLY A 202 -1.28 5.27 7.74
N GLY A 203 -2.51 5.71 7.97
CA GLY A 203 -3.68 4.83 8.08
C GLY A 203 -4.86 5.34 7.26
N SER A 204 -5.68 4.44 6.71
CA SER A 204 -6.83 4.78 5.87
C SER A 204 -6.38 5.56 4.61
N LYS A 205 -6.94 6.71 4.34
CA LYS A 205 -6.53 7.62 3.26
C LYS A 205 -5.03 7.94 3.34
N ASN A 206 -4.52 8.14 4.55
CA ASN A 206 -3.10 8.37 4.79
C ASN A 206 -2.26 7.08 4.70
N GLY A 207 -2.87 5.89 4.64
CA GLY A 207 -2.21 4.61 4.40
C GLY A 207 -2.20 4.24 2.91
N ALA A 208 -3.28 4.52 2.20
CA ALA A 208 -3.38 4.33 0.75
C ALA A 208 -2.38 5.20 0.00
N SER A 209 -2.23 6.47 0.42
CA SER A 209 -1.33 7.42 -0.21
C SER A 209 0.13 6.98 -0.23
N PRO A 210 0.76 6.56 0.91
CA PRO A 210 2.13 6.07 0.90
C PRO A 210 2.28 4.73 0.17
N SER A 211 1.29 3.84 0.22
CA SER A 211 1.32 2.58 -0.52
C SER A 211 1.38 2.78 -2.02
N MET A 212 0.75 3.83 -2.52
CA MET A 212 0.79 4.20 -3.93
C MET A 212 2.04 5.04 -4.26
N ALA A 213 2.36 6.05 -3.46
CA ALA A 213 3.50 6.93 -3.70
C ALA A 213 4.84 6.17 -3.79
N ILE A 214 5.03 5.13 -2.97
CA ILE A 214 6.27 4.33 -2.96
C ILE A 214 6.49 3.55 -4.27
N LEU A 215 5.45 3.33 -5.06
CA LEU A 215 5.57 2.67 -6.36
C LEU A 215 6.29 3.57 -7.38
N HIS A 216 6.15 4.89 -7.25
CA HIS A 216 6.61 5.89 -8.21
C HIS A 216 7.87 6.65 -7.75
N ASP A 217 8.03 6.89 -6.45
CA ASP A 217 9.10 7.72 -5.92
C ASP A 217 10.22 6.88 -5.32
N ASP A 218 11.33 6.78 -6.04
CA ASP A 218 12.50 6.02 -5.62
C ASP A 218 13.23 6.62 -4.40
N ARG A 219 12.90 7.84 -4.00
CA ARG A 219 13.41 8.46 -2.78
C ARG A 219 12.81 7.84 -1.51
N MET A 220 11.63 7.20 -1.62
CA MET A 220 11.00 6.48 -0.53
C MET A 220 11.63 5.10 -0.37
N THR A 221 12.09 4.78 0.83
CA THR A 221 12.84 3.55 1.15
C THR A 221 12.11 2.60 2.09
N ALA A 222 11.03 3.05 2.73
CA ALA A 222 10.19 2.21 3.58
C ALA A 222 8.73 2.68 3.62
N VAL A 223 7.80 1.75 3.75
CA VAL A 223 6.37 2.00 3.91
C VAL A 223 5.76 1.16 5.03
N HIS A 224 5.07 1.82 5.96
CA HIS A 224 4.22 1.17 6.95
C HIS A 224 2.82 1.77 6.86
N ALA A 225 1.89 0.98 6.32
CA ALA A 225 0.54 1.45 6.05
C ALA A 225 -0.53 0.59 6.71
N THR A 226 -1.51 1.24 7.32
CA THR A 226 -2.66 0.58 7.93
C THR A 226 -3.93 0.86 7.13
N VAL A 227 -4.81 -0.14 7.04
CA VAL A 227 -6.07 -0.09 6.29
C VAL A 227 -5.87 0.54 4.91
N SER A 228 -4.93 -0.04 4.16
CA SER A 228 -4.57 0.35 2.80
C SER A 228 -4.93 -0.76 1.81
N PRO A 229 -5.38 -0.44 0.60
CA PRO A 229 -5.54 -1.40 -0.47
C PRO A 229 -4.15 -1.77 -1.01
N ILE A 230 -3.79 -3.03 -0.90
CA ILE A 230 -2.46 -3.51 -1.31
C ILE A 230 -2.51 -4.60 -2.39
N TRP A 231 -3.69 -5.19 -2.60
CA TRP A 231 -3.90 -6.30 -3.52
C TRP A 231 -4.71 -5.88 -4.75
N ASP A 232 -4.40 -6.49 -5.88
CA ASP A 232 -5.07 -6.32 -7.17
C ASP A 232 -6.11 -7.43 -7.41
N SER A 233 -6.94 -7.72 -6.41
CA SER A 233 -7.93 -8.77 -6.48
C SER A 233 -8.93 -8.57 -7.64
N PRO A 234 -9.58 -9.64 -8.14
CA PRO A 234 -10.62 -9.52 -9.16
C PRO A 234 -11.72 -8.52 -8.80
N LEU A 235 -12.05 -8.41 -7.50
CA LEU A 235 -13.01 -7.41 -7.03
C LEU A 235 -12.52 -5.99 -7.26
N ARG A 236 -11.23 -5.72 -7.01
CA ARG A 236 -10.62 -4.40 -7.24
C ARG A 236 -10.42 -4.08 -8.70
N LEU A 237 -10.20 -5.10 -9.51
CA LEU A 237 -10.07 -4.96 -10.96
C LEU A 237 -11.42 -4.92 -11.69
N CYS A 238 -12.53 -4.72 -10.97
CA CYS A 238 -13.87 -4.69 -11.53
C CYS A 238 -14.22 -5.94 -12.34
N ASP A 239 -13.70 -7.12 -11.96
CA ASP A 239 -14.06 -8.35 -12.62
C ASP A 239 -15.55 -8.63 -12.45
N ARG A 240 -16.26 -8.74 -13.60
CA ARG A 240 -17.71 -8.87 -13.59
C ARG A 240 -18.17 -10.18 -12.98
N ALA A 241 -17.41 -11.26 -13.15
CA ALA A 241 -17.78 -12.57 -12.60
C ALA A 241 -17.65 -12.57 -11.08
N ALA A 242 -16.55 -12.00 -10.55
CA ALA A 242 -16.33 -11.88 -9.11
C ALA A 242 -17.43 -11.04 -8.43
N TRP A 243 -17.86 -9.94 -9.08
CA TRP A 243 -18.92 -9.10 -8.55
C TRP A 243 -20.31 -9.72 -8.70
N LYS A 244 -20.55 -10.50 -9.76
CA LYS A 244 -21.85 -11.16 -10.00
C LYS A 244 -22.21 -12.15 -8.91
N GLU A 245 -21.26 -12.86 -8.37
CA GLU A 245 -21.47 -13.79 -7.26
C GLU A 245 -22.04 -13.09 -6.02
N LEU A 246 -21.65 -11.84 -5.83
CA LEU A 246 -22.09 -11.02 -4.72
C LEU A 246 -23.42 -10.27 -4.98
N ASP A 247 -23.90 -10.16 -6.20
CA ASP A 247 -25.06 -9.35 -6.59
C ASP A 247 -26.37 -9.80 -5.93
N SER A 248 -26.47 -11.07 -5.56
CA SER A 248 -27.66 -11.66 -4.90
C SER A 248 -27.69 -11.49 -3.40
N GLN A 249 -26.62 -10.97 -2.79
CA GLN A 249 -26.53 -10.87 -1.32
C GLN A 249 -27.31 -9.67 -0.78
N GLU A 250 -28.16 -9.91 0.20
CA GLU A 250 -28.96 -8.87 0.84
C GLU A 250 -28.06 -7.83 1.54
N GLY A 251 -28.47 -6.56 1.51
CA GLY A 251 -27.74 -5.45 2.13
C GLY A 251 -26.49 -5.01 1.39
N ARG A 252 -26.15 -5.65 0.28
CA ARG A 252 -25.02 -5.29 -0.52
C ARG A 252 -25.26 -4.01 -1.32
N ARG A 253 -24.25 -3.15 -1.31
CA ARG A 253 -24.29 -1.88 -2.04
C ARG A 253 -23.53 -1.91 -3.37
N GLY A 254 -23.00 -3.04 -3.77
CA GLY A 254 -22.19 -3.21 -4.99
C GLY A 254 -20.76 -2.68 -4.86
N PRO A 255 -19.96 -2.72 -5.94
CA PRO A 255 -18.58 -2.23 -5.96
C PRO A 255 -18.48 -0.75 -5.67
N PHE A 256 -19.61 -0.06 -5.57
CA PHE A 256 -19.74 1.38 -5.42
C PHE A 256 -19.89 1.84 -3.98
N SER A 257 -20.01 0.93 -3.02
CA SER A 257 -20.22 1.31 -1.63
C SER A 257 -18.93 1.28 -0.84
N GLY A 258 -18.49 2.46 -0.44
CA GLY A 258 -17.45 2.63 0.58
C GLY A 258 -16.09 2.08 0.22
N GLY A 259 -15.92 1.61 -0.97
CA GLY A 259 -14.67 1.13 -1.44
C GLY A 259 -13.78 2.29 -1.80
N HIS A 260 -12.98 2.66 -0.91
CA HIS A 260 -12.25 3.87 -1.07
C HIS A 260 -10.90 3.62 -1.65
N TYR A 261 -10.50 2.61 -2.20
CA TYR A 261 -9.13 2.40 -2.59
C TYR A 261 -9.01 1.17 -3.48
N GLY A 262 -8.58 1.41 -4.57
CA GLY A 262 -8.72 0.61 -5.73
C GLY A 262 -9.88 1.22 -6.52
N PRO A 263 -10.09 0.81 -7.72
CA PRO A 263 -11.11 1.35 -8.60
C PRO A 263 -12.50 0.99 -8.12
N THR A 264 -12.90 1.60 -7.05
CA THR A 264 -14.26 1.59 -6.61
C THR A 264 -14.90 2.82 -7.17
N PHE A 265 -15.78 2.56 -8.04
CA PHE A 265 -16.44 3.56 -8.81
C PHE A 265 -17.72 3.90 -8.12
N ASN A 266 -17.95 5.15 -8.04
CA ASN A 266 -19.26 5.66 -7.75
C ASN A 266 -20.19 5.23 -8.89
N ARG A 267 -21.44 4.97 -8.57
CA ARG A 267 -22.47 4.71 -9.56
C ARG A 267 -22.48 5.79 -10.65
N GLU A 268 -22.07 7.02 -10.30
CA GLU A 268 -21.93 8.15 -11.20
C GLU A 268 -21.11 7.86 -12.46
N VAL A 269 -20.13 6.97 -12.41
CA VAL A 269 -19.34 6.59 -13.59
C VAL A 269 -20.22 5.87 -14.63
N LEU A 270 -21.07 4.93 -14.21
CA LEU A 270 -22.03 4.28 -15.10
C LEU A 270 -23.13 5.23 -15.54
N GLU A 271 -23.57 6.16 -14.69
CA GLU A 271 -24.55 7.19 -15.02
C GLU A 271 -24.01 8.21 -16.05
N GLN A 272 -22.68 8.36 -16.16
CA GLN A 272 -22.03 9.14 -17.22
C GLN A 272 -21.88 8.37 -18.54
N GLY A 273 -22.36 7.13 -18.62
CA GLY A 273 -22.41 6.35 -19.85
C GLY A 273 -21.25 5.37 -20.06
N HIS A 274 -20.32 5.27 -19.11
CA HIS A 274 -19.30 4.22 -19.13
C HIS A 274 -19.93 2.85 -18.88
N THR A 275 -19.37 1.83 -19.52
CA THR A 275 -19.77 0.43 -19.33
C THR A 275 -18.95 -0.22 -18.21
N TRP A 276 -19.37 -1.42 -17.82
CA TRP A 276 -18.57 -2.21 -16.89
C TRP A 276 -17.22 -2.63 -17.51
N GLU A 277 -17.20 -2.88 -18.78
CA GLU A 277 -16.01 -3.21 -19.56
C GLU A 277 -15.02 -2.06 -19.60
N ASP A 278 -15.49 -0.82 -19.70
CA ASP A 278 -14.64 0.38 -19.59
C ASP A 278 -13.98 0.45 -18.22
N LEU A 279 -14.73 0.16 -17.17
CA LEU A 279 -14.21 0.11 -15.80
C LEU A 279 -13.17 -0.98 -15.63
N GLN A 280 -13.44 -2.18 -16.13
CA GLN A 280 -12.50 -3.29 -16.03
C GLN A 280 -11.22 -3.00 -16.84
N THR A 281 -11.33 -2.37 -17.99
CA THR A 281 -10.18 -1.94 -18.79
C THR A 281 -9.37 -0.92 -18.04
N PHE A 282 -10.00 0.15 -17.56
CA PHE A 282 -9.36 1.21 -16.80
C PHE A 282 -8.60 0.65 -15.58
N THR A 283 -9.24 -0.22 -14.79
CA THR A 283 -8.64 -0.76 -13.57
C THR A 283 -7.44 -1.64 -13.82
N ARG A 284 -7.45 -2.40 -14.92
CA ARG A 284 -6.32 -3.20 -15.35
C ARG A 284 -5.17 -2.34 -15.84
N GLU A 285 -5.47 -1.29 -16.60
CA GLU A 285 -4.44 -0.37 -17.12
C GLU A 285 -3.70 0.36 -16.00
N ILE A 286 -4.39 0.76 -14.93
CA ILE A 286 -3.75 1.47 -13.82
C ILE A 286 -3.25 0.53 -12.70
N SER A 287 -3.47 -0.76 -12.78
CA SER A 287 -3.18 -1.68 -11.66
C SER A 287 -1.70 -1.70 -11.27
N ASP A 288 -0.79 -1.57 -12.22
CA ASP A 288 0.65 -1.51 -11.99
C ASP A 288 1.08 -0.18 -11.32
N GLU A 289 0.26 0.86 -11.45
CA GLU A 289 0.49 2.18 -10.86
C GLU A 289 -0.10 2.32 -9.44
N VAL A 290 -0.94 1.36 -9.00
CA VAL A 290 -1.76 1.51 -7.79
C VAL A 290 -1.48 0.45 -6.72
N PHE A 291 -1.21 -0.81 -7.11
CA PHE A 291 -1.17 -1.91 -6.17
C PHE A 291 0.23 -2.41 -5.83
N ILE A 292 0.48 -2.60 -4.53
CA ILE A 292 1.73 -3.19 -4.01
C ILE A 292 1.95 -4.59 -4.58
N SER A 293 0.90 -5.42 -4.65
CA SER A 293 0.96 -6.80 -5.15
C SER A 293 1.55 -6.89 -6.56
N ARG A 294 1.22 -5.95 -7.43
CA ARG A 294 1.76 -5.88 -8.80
C ARG A 294 3.23 -5.49 -8.84
N ASN A 295 3.70 -4.79 -7.82
CA ASN A 295 5.03 -4.17 -7.78
C ASN A 295 6.00 -4.81 -6.78
N LEU A 296 5.60 -5.87 -6.09
CA LEU A 296 6.36 -6.47 -4.99
C LEU A 296 7.81 -6.81 -5.38
N LYS A 297 8.01 -7.39 -6.57
CA LYS A 297 9.34 -7.74 -7.08
C LYS A 297 10.21 -6.50 -7.30
N ASN A 298 9.64 -5.41 -7.82
CA ASN A 298 10.35 -4.15 -8.05
C ASN A 298 10.72 -3.48 -6.72
N LEU A 299 9.77 -3.40 -5.78
CA LEU A 299 9.99 -2.84 -4.45
C LEU A 299 11.10 -3.59 -3.70
N ARG A 300 11.09 -4.91 -3.73
CA ARG A 300 12.17 -5.74 -3.15
C ARG A 300 13.52 -5.50 -3.82
N ARG A 301 13.57 -5.38 -5.15
CA ARG A 301 14.81 -5.06 -5.87
C ARG A 301 15.37 -3.69 -5.49
N ARG A 302 14.52 -2.71 -5.21
CA ARG A 302 14.88 -1.38 -4.69
C ARG A 302 15.31 -1.42 -3.22
N GLY A 303 15.14 -2.55 -2.52
CA GLY A 303 15.42 -2.68 -1.09
C GLY A 303 14.38 -1.95 -0.21
N VAL A 304 13.15 -1.76 -0.71
CA VAL A 304 12.08 -1.12 0.05
C VAL A 304 11.62 -2.03 1.19
N GLU A 305 11.66 -1.53 2.40
CA GLU A 305 11.09 -2.19 3.57
C GLU A 305 9.59 -1.92 3.67
N MET A 306 8.80 -2.94 3.99
CA MET A 306 7.33 -2.85 3.96
C MET A 306 6.71 -3.59 5.14
N LEU A 307 5.63 -3.01 5.69
CA LEU A 307 4.73 -3.68 6.62
C LEU A 307 3.33 -3.09 6.49
N PHE A 308 2.33 -3.94 6.29
CA PHE A 308 0.94 -3.52 6.10
C PHE A 308 0.04 -4.08 7.19
N HIS A 309 -0.98 -3.32 7.57
CA HIS A 309 -2.02 -3.75 8.52
C HIS A 309 -3.40 -3.58 7.86
N PRO A 310 -3.87 -4.54 7.08
CA PRO A 310 -5.16 -4.41 6.37
C PRO A 310 -6.36 -4.27 7.31
N GLY A 311 -6.35 -4.99 8.43
CA GLY A 311 -7.49 -5.09 9.34
C GLY A 311 -8.49 -6.16 8.89
N THR A 312 -8.86 -7.09 9.79
CA THR A 312 -9.71 -8.24 9.43
C THR A 312 -11.19 -7.86 9.19
N HIS A 313 -11.61 -6.68 9.68
CA HIS A 313 -12.99 -6.18 9.60
C HIS A 313 -13.02 -4.74 9.08
N ASP A 314 -12.26 -4.49 8.01
CA ASP A 314 -12.18 -3.18 7.39
C ASP A 314 -12.71 -3.18 5.97
N CYS A 315 -13.46 -2.13 5.60
CA CYS A 315 -14.01 -1.98 4.26
C CYS A 315 -12.92 -1.82 3.16
N VAL A 316 -11.68 -1.56 3.55
CA VAL A 316 -10.54 -1.46 2.64
C VAL A 316 -9.84 -2.82 2.44
N ALA A 317 -10.13 -3.81 3.30
CA ALA A 317 -9.49 -5.13 3.29
C ALA A 317 -10.47 -6.27 3.02
N TYR A 318 -11.42 -6.03 2.15
CA TYR A 318 -12.49 -6.98 1.83
C TYR A 318 -12.06 -8.17 0.94
N ASP A 319 -10.79 -8.25 0.59
CA ASP A 319 -10.20 -9.23 -0.33
C ASP A 319 -9.01 -10.00 0.28
N MET A 320 -9.03 -10.20 1.61
CA MET A 320 -7.90 -10.83 2.32
C MET A 320 -7.69 -12.30 1.96
N ALA A 321 -8.76 -13.06 1.71
CA ALA A 321 -8.61 -14.48 1.37
C ALA A 321 -7.94 -14.64 0.01
N TRP A 322 -8.31 -13.80 -0.96
CA TRP A 322 -7.62 -13.73 -2.25
C TRP A 322 -6.18 -13.25 -2.09
N GLY A 323 -5.97 -12.16 -1.33
CA GLY A 323 -4.65 -11.59 -1.12
C GLY A 323 -3.68 -12.55 -0.45
N GLY A 324 -4.13 -13.30 0.53
CA GLY A 324 -3.30 -14.30 1.23
C GLY A 324 -2.94 -15.50 0.35
N ALA A 325 -3.87 -15.91 -0.55
CA ALA A 325 -3.63 -17.01 -1.48
C ALA A 325 -2.66 -16.63 -2.62
N GLU A 326 -2.85 -15.46 -3.23
CA GLU A 326 -2.08 -15.06 -4.43
C GLU A 326 -0.78 -14.32 -4.10
N HIS A 327 -0.73 -13.64 -2.94
CA HIS A 327 0.40 -12.80 -2.52
C HIS A 327 0.84 -13.09 -1.08
N PRO A 328 1.16 -14.35 -0.73
CA PRO A 328 1.53 -14.73 0.64
C PRO A 328 2.80 -14.05 1.15
N ASP A 329 3.60 -13.54 0.24
CA ASP A 329 4.88 -12.89 0.55
C ASP A 329 4.77 -11.41 0.94
N ILE A 330 3.60 -10.79 0.87
CA ILE A 330 3.42 -9.41 1.34
C ILE A 330 3.41 -9.43 2.87
N PRO A 331 4.31 -8.70 3.55
CA PRO A 331 4.35 -8.69 5.01
C PRO A 331 3.12 -7.95 5.56
N VAL A 332 2.28 -8.68 6.29
CA VAL A 332 1.04 -8.14 6.87
C VAL A 332 0.94 -8.45 8.37
N TYR A 333 0.29 -7.58 9.11
CA TYR A 333 -0.22 -7.86 10.44
C TYR A 333 -1.75 -7.81 10.39
N LEU A 334 -2.38 -8.95 10.63
CA LEU A 334 -3.83 -9.14 10.66
C LEU A 334 -4.31 -9.12 12.11
N GLY A 335 -4.79 -7.99 12.58
CA GLY A 335 -5.40 -7.92 13.90
C GLY A 335 -6.80 -8.51 13.89
N ALA A 336 -7.07 -9.50 14.72
CA ALA A 336 -8.41 -10.08 14.84
C ALA A 336 -9.42 -9.00 15.25
N ASN A 337 -10.57 -8.98 14.59
CA ASN A 337 -11.66 -8.02 14.83
C ASN A 337 -11.25 -6.54 14.72
N THR A 338 -10.18 -6.23 13.96
CA THR A 338 -9.75 -4.84 13.74
C THR A 338 -10.28 -4.27 12.43
N GLY A 339 -10.48 -2.97 12.41
CA GLY A 339 -10.87 -2.18 11.26
C GLY A 339 -10.57 -0.70 11.52
N HIS A 340 -11.33 0.24 10.95
CA HIS A 340 -11.19 1.68 11.20
C HIS A 340 -11.48 2.07 12.65
N GLY A 341 -10.59 1.68 13.55
CA GLY A 341 -10.43 2.37 14.82
C GLY A 341 -11.48 2.18 15.90
N LYS A 342 -11.38 1.08 16.64
CA LYS A 342 -11.81 1.11 18.05
C LYS A 342 -10.58 1.39 18.92
N ARG A 343 -10.39 2.63 19.39
CA ARG A 343 -9.33 2.96 20.36
C ARG A 343 -9.43 2.03 21.57
N GLY A 344 -8.29 1.57 22.08
CA GLY A 344 -8.20 0.65 23.21
C GLY A 344 -8.41 -0.82 22.86
N HIS A 345 -8.52 -1.18 21.58
CA HIS A 345 -8.51 -2.58 21.17
C HIS A 345 -7.08 -3.12 21.18
N PRO A 346 -6.76 -4.24 21.91
CA PRO A 346 -5.37 -4.73 22.04
C PRO A 346 -4.66 -4.97 20.70
N GLN A 347 -5.38 -5.47 19.70
CA GLN A 347 -4.83 -5.71 18.37
C GLN A 347 -4.43 -4.43 17.63
N LEU A 348 -5.10 -3.29 17.90
CA LEU A 348 -4.71 -1.99 17.36
C LEU A 348 -3.49 -1.42 18.07
N GLU A 349 -3.33 -1.66 19.36
CA GLU A 349 -2.15 -1.26 20.13
C GLU A 349 -0.90 -1.99 19.65
N ARG A 350 -1.01 -3.29 19.30
CA ARG A 350 0.04 -4.05 18.62
C ARG A 350 0.47 -3.38 17.30
N GLY A 351 -0.49 -2.89 16.52
CA GLY A 351 -0.21 -2.12 15.31
C GLY A 351 0.60 -0.85 15.55
N GLN A 352 0.38 -0.16 16.68
CA GLN A 352 1.18 1.02 17.05
C GLN A 352 2.61 0.62 17.47
N SER A 353 2.77 -0.48 18.17
CA SER A 353 4.08 -1.02 18.52
C SER A 353 4.87 -1.40 17.27
N ASN A 354 4.24 -2.08 16.31
CA ASN A 354 4.82 -2.38 15.00
C ASN A 354 5.40 -1.16 14.30
N LYS A 355 4.67 -0.04 14.26
CA LYS A 355 5.14 1.18 13.63
C LYS A 355 6.44 1.68 14.26
N SER A 356 6.52 1.64 15.60
CA SER A 356 7.72 2.09 16.31
C SER A 356 8.91 1.17 16.03
N ALA A 357 8.72 -0.14 16.14
CA ALA A 357 9.74 -1.13 15.83
C ALA A 357 10.22 -1.01 14.38
N PHE A 358 9.28 -0.88 13.43
CA PHE A 358 9.57 -0.74 12.00
C PHE A 358 10.44 0.50 11.70
N LEU A 359 10.03 1.67 12.19
CA LEU A 359 10.77 2.91 11.96
C LEU A 359 12.17 2.87 12.57
N LEU A 360 12.31 2.36 13.79
CA LEU A 360 13.61 2.27 14.46
C LEU A 360 14.52 1.28 13.73
N THR A 361 14.02 0.13 13.31
CA THR A 361 14.81 -0.84 12.52
C THR A 361 15.23 -0.26 11.18
N HIS A 362 14.34 0.47 10.51
CA HIS A 362 14.67 1.11 9.24
C HIS A 362 15.78 2.13 9.36
N PHE A 363 15.65 3.07 10.31
CA PHE A 363 16.61 4.18 10.41
C PHE A 363 17.92 3.82 11.11
N PHE A 364 17.89 2.89 12.06
CA PHE A 364 19.03 2.54 12.93
C PHE A 364 19.39 1.04 12.89
N PRO A 365 19.56 0.43 11.71
CA PRO A 365 19.78 -1.02 11.60
C PRO A 365 21.03 -1.51 12.37
N GLU A 366 22.07 -0.66 12.50
CA GLU A 366 23.30 -1.01 13.22
C GLU A 366 23.16 -0.89 14.77
N GLU A 367 22.13 -0.19 15.23
CA GLU A 367 21.89 0.08 16.66
C GLU A 367 20.80 -0.83 17.22
N ILE A 368 20.07 -1.53 16.35
CA ILE A 368 19.00 -2.44 16.70
C ILE A 368 19.57 -3.84 17.01
N SER A 369 19.12 -4.42 18.13
CA SER A 369 19.23 -5.86 18.35
C SER A 369 17.87 -6.53 18.20
N GLY A 370 17.86 -7.74 17.62
CA GLY A 370 16.65 -8.43 17.18
C GLY A 370 16.33 -8.13 15.71
N ARG A 371 15.24 -8.69 15.20
CA ARG A 371 14.84 -8.54 13.80
C ARG A 371 13.33 -8.42 13.68
N LEU A 372 12.87 -7.69 12.69
CA LEU A 372 11.48 -7.78 12.23
C LEU A 372 11.30 -9.13 11.55
N LEU A 373 10.16 -9.77 11.80
CA LEU A 373 9.82 -11.03 11.13
C LEU A 373 9.56 -10.81 9.65
N VAL A 374 9.74 -11.86 8.87
CA VAL A 374 9.37 -11.92 7.44
C VAL A 374 8.21 -12.90 7.26
N PRO A 375 7.43 -12.81 6.16
CA PRO A 375 6.31 -13.72 5.92
C PRO A 375 6.74 -15.19 6.01
N PRO A 376 6.06 -16.00 6.84
CA PRO A 376 6.34 -17.41 6.97
C PRO A 376 5.67 -18.22 5.87
N LYS A 377 6.16 -19.45 5.69
CA LYS A 377 5.46 -20.47 4.92
C LYS A 377 4.37 -21.10 5.78
N VAL A 378 3.18 -21.30 5.20
CA VAL A 378 2.05 -21.96 5.87
C VAL A 378 1.68 -23.23 5.11
N GLU A 379 1.58 -24.32 5.85
CA GLU A 379 1.02 -25.57 5.38
C GLU A 379 -0.14 -25.97 6.29
N HIS A 380 -1.07 -26.75 5.77
CA HIS A 380 -2.15 -27.32 6.57
C HIS A 380 -2.53 -28.71 6.08
N ALA A 381 -3.02 -29.53 6.98
CA ALA A 381 -3.51 -30.88 6.69
C ALA A 381 -4.78 -31.18 7.48
N LEU A 382 -5.72 -31.88 6.84
CA LEU A 382 -6.86 -32.45 7.53
C LEU A 382 -6.44 -33.73 8.21
N VAL A 383 -6.63 -33.83 9.53
CA VAL A 383 -6.29 -34.97 10.36
C VAL A 383 -7.53 -35.31 11.19
N ASP A 384 -8.16 -36.45 10.88
CA ASP A 384 -9.41 -36.87 11.51
C ASP A 384 -10.49 -35.75 11.49
N ASP A 385 -10.87 -35.25 12.66
CA ASP A 385 -11.85 -34.19 12.83
C ASP A 385 -11.24 -32.80 13.07
N ALA A 386 -9.97 -32.62 12.75
CA ALA A 386 -9.23 -31.38 12.95
C ALA A 386 -8.46 -30.94 11.69
N ILE A 387 -7.99 -29.71 11.70
CA ILE A 387 -6.99 -29.20 10.77
C ILE A 387 -5.70 -28.89 11.54
N GLU A 388 -4.61 -29.56 11.20
CA GLU A 388 -3.27 -29.19 11.67
C GLU A 388 -2.76 -28.04 10.80
N VAL A 389 -2.35 -26.95 11.43
CA VAL A 389 -1.74 -25.79 10.78
C VAL A 389 -0.28 -25.74 11.17
N ILE A 390 0.60 -25.69 10.18
CA ILE A 390 2.06 -25.71 10.33
C ILE A 390 2.62 -24.43 9.74
N VAL A 391 3.42 -23.71 10.52
CA VAL A 391 4.00 -22.43 10.08
C VAL A 391 5.51 -22.46 10.30
N GLU A 392 6.25 -22.22 9.21
CA GLU A 392 7.70 -22.25 9.15
C GLU A 392 8.25 -20.86 8.82
N PHE A 393 9.15 -20.37 9.65
CA PHE A 393 9.91 -19.16 9.38
C PHE A 393 11.25 -19.50 8.73
N PRO A 394 11.78 -18.65 7.85
CA PRO A 394 13.13 -18.82 7.33
C PRO A 394 14.19 -18.80 8.45
N ASP A 395 15.32 -19.46 8.23
CA ASP A 395 16.44 -19.51 9.17
C ASP A 395 16.84 -18.13 9.71
N GLY A 396 17.00 -18.03 11.02
CA GLY A 396 17.36 -16.79 11.71
C GLY A 396 16.19 -15.85 12.01
N TYR A 397 14.96 -16.29 11.78
CA TYR A 397 13.72 -15.62 12.21
C TYR A 397 12.97 -16.50 13.21
N GLU A 398 13.16 -16.21 14.49
CA GLU A 398 12.62 -16.99 15.60
C GLU A 398 11.60 -16.15 16.38
N PRO A 399 10.28 -16.34 16.14
CA PRO A 399 9.26 -15.71 16.96
C PRO A 399 9.35 -16.12 18.43
N GLU A 400 9.02 -15.21 19.32
CA GLU A 400 8.97 -15.47 20.79
C GLU A 400 7.64 -16.10 21.23
N GLY A 401 6.61 -16.06 20.36
CA GLY A 401 5.30 -16.61 20.59
C GLY A 401 4.43 -16.55 19.34
N GLY A 402 3.47 -17.45 19.25
CA GLY A 402 2.52 -17.53 18.14
C GLY A 402 1.10 -17.78 18.64
N SER A 403 0.13 -17.23 17.96
CA SER A 403 -1.30 -17.47 18.20
C SER A 403 -2.05 -17.59 16.90
N ILE A 404 -3.12 -18.39 16.85
CA ILE A 404 -3.94 -18.60 15.67
C ILE A 404 -5.39 -18.20 15.94
N TRP A 405 -6.01 -17.62 14.92
CA TRP A 405 -7.41 -17.19 14.90
C TRP A 405 -8.10 -17.86 13.74
N TRP A 406 -9.37 -18.30 13.91
CA TRP A 406 -10.12 -18.92 12.84
C TRP A 406 -11.60 -18.55 12.84
N MET A 407 -12.25 -18.84 11.73
CA MET A 407 -13.67 -18.61 11.53
C MET A 407 -14.22 -19.65 10.55
N PHE A 408 -15.35 -20.27 10.88
CA PHE A 408 -16.04 -21.18 9.97
C PHE A 408 -17.03 -20.43 9.09
N ASP A 409 -17.16 -20.89 7.86
CA ASP A 409 -18.15 -20.45 6.88
C ASP A 409 -18.24 -18.92 6.73
N ARG A 410 -17.10 -18.24 6.87
CA ARG A 410 -17.04 -16.79 6.63
C ARG A 410 -17.50 -16.49 5.22
N ALA A 411 -18.29 -15.44 5.07
CA ALA A 411 -18.80 -15.00 3.79
C ALA A 411 -17.66 -14.72 2.76
N PRO A 412 -17.93 -14.81 1.45
CA PRO A 412 -16.96 -14.52 0.42
C PRO A 412 -16.36 -13.11 0.55
N ASP A 413 -15.16 -12.92 0.03
CA ASP A 413 -14.52 -11.63 -0.11
C ASP A 413 -15.48 -10.62 -0.77
N GLY A 414 -15.53 -9.39 -0.26
CA GLY A 414 -16.42 -8.33 -0.74
C GLY A 414 -17.87 -8.40 -0.21
N SER A 415 -18.26 -9.46 0.47
CA SER A 415 -19.58 -9.57 1.09
C SER A 415 -19.74 -8.59 2.26
N PRO A 416 -20.93 -7.97 2.45
CA PRO A 416 -21.22 -7.20 3.66
C PRO A 416 -21.04 -8.01 4.95
N HIS A 417 -21.37 -9.28 4.93
CA HIS A 417 -21.23 -10.20 6.07
C HIS A 417 -19.76 -10.47 6.39
N TYR A 418 -18.89 -10.52 5.38
CA TYR A 418 -17.45 -10.66 5.57
C TYR A 418 -16.86 -9.64 6.56
N LEU A 419 -17.41 -8.42 6.58
CA LEU A 419 -16.91 -7.32 7.40
C LEU A 419 -17.67 -7.15 8.72
N SER A 420 -18.86 -7.72 8.84
CA SER A 420 -19.75 -7.51 9.99
C SER A 420 -19.75 -8.66 11.00
N GLU A 421 -19.39 -9.87 10.56
CA GLU A 421 -19.34 -11.05 11.42
C GLU A 421 -18.01 -11.10 12.17
N PRO A 422 -17.99 -10.91 13.49
CA PRO A 422 -16.74 -10.94 14.25
C PRO A 422 -16.21 -12.38 14.35
N ILE A 423 -14.90 -12.50 14.42
CA ILE A 423 -14.25 -13.75 14.84
C ILE A 423 -14.64 -13.99 16.29
N PRO A 424 -15.25 -15.14 16.64
CA PRO A 424 -15.61 -15.45 18.03
C PRO A 424 -14.37 -15.47 18.93
N ASP A 425 -14.51 -15.00 20.16
CA ASP A 425 -13.38 -14.96 21.12
C ASP A 425 -12.82 -16.35 21.42
N ASP A 426 -13.65 -17.38 21.37
CA ASP A 426 -13.25 -18.78 21.58
C ASP A 426 -12.54 -19.40 20.36
N ASN A 427 -12.60 -18.76 19.21
CA ASN A 427 -11.89 -19.18 17.99
C ASN A 427 -10.45 -18.65 18.00
N PHE A 428 -9.74 -18.96 19.06
CA PHE A 428 -8.38 -18.56 19.32
C PHE A 428 -7.62 -19.69 20.02
N ALA A 429 -6.35 -19.91 19.67
CA ALA A 429 -5.44 -20.77 20.38
C ALA A 429 -4.02 -20.23 20.33
N GLU A 430 -3.25 -20.52 21.38
CA GLU A 430 -1.79 -20.35 21.32
C GLU A 430 -1.20 -21.46 20.47
N MET A 431 -0.22 -21.11 19.63
CA MET A 431 0.55 -22.08 18.86
C MET A 431 1.73 -22.56 19.69
N HIS A 432 2.13 -23.78 19.50
CA HIS A 432 3.34 -24.34 20.13
C HIS A 432 4.46 -24.51 19.10
N TYR A 433 5.69 -24.34 19.56
CA TYR A 433 6.86 -24.60 18.74
C TYR A 433 7.29 -26.06 18.87
N ASP A 434 7.34 -26.77 17.75
CA ASP A 434 7.88 -28.14 17.68
C ASP A 434 9.39 -28.07 17.36
N ASP A 435 10.20 -28.19 18.41
CA ASP A 435 11.66 -28.12 18.29
C ASP A 435 12.26 -29.18 17.35
N ARG A 436 11.58 -30.32 17.16
CA ARG A 436 12.08 -31.41 16.30
C ARG A 436 11.87 -31.09 14.83
N ARG A 437 10.78 -30.41 14.52
CA ARG A 437 10.40 -30.02 13.16
C ARG A 437 10.88 -28.61 12.81
N GLY A 438 11.19 -27.77 13.80
CA GLY A 438 11.55 -26.38 13.63
C GLY A 438 10.38 -25.50 13.18
N VAL A 439 9.15 -25.84 13.57
CA VAL A 439 7.94 -25.19 13.09
C VAL A 439 6.97 -24.85 14.23
N TRP A 440 6.10 -23.88 13.99
CA TRP A 440 4.96 -23.59 14.86
C TRP A 440 3.75 -24.41 14.41
N VAL A 441 3.04 -25.01 15.38
CA VAL A 441 1.92 -25.92 15.12
C VAL A 441 0.71 -25.52 15.95
N ALA A 442 -0.45 -25.61 15.34
CA ALA A 442 -1.75 -25.57 16.02
C ALA A 442 -2.70 -26.60 15.41
N GLU A 443 -3.58 -27.14 16.23
CA GLU A 443 -4.66 -28.02 15.81
C GLU A 443 -5.98 -27.31 16.09
N ILE A 444 -6.86 -27.25 15.10
CA ILE A 444 -8.19 -26.62 15.19
C ILE A 444 -9.24 -27.71 14.97
N GLU A 445 -10.04 -27.96 15.99
CA GLU A 445 -11.20 -28.86 15.86
C GLU A 445 -12.20 -28.30 14.84
N LEU A 446 -12.63 -29.14 13.91
CA LEU A 446 -13.54 -28.74 12.86
C LEU A 446 -15.00 -28.91 13.29
N ASP A 447 -15.82 -27.88 13.05
CA ASP A 447 -17.27 -28.03 13.13
C ASP A 447 -17.73 -29.04 12.06
N ALA A 448 -18.47 -30.07 12.50
CA ALA A 448 -18.95 -31.14 11.63
C ALA A 448 -19.85 -30.67 10.46
N ASN A 449 -20.45 -29.49 10.59
CA ASN A 449 -21.31 -28.89 9.56
C ASN A 449 -20.62 -27.83 8.72
N ALA A 450 -19.39 -27.43 9.08
CA ALA A 450 -18.66 -26.40 8.37
C ALA A 450 -18.28 -26.86 6.96
N LYS A 451 -18.40 -25.97 6.00
CA LYS A 451 -18.01 -26.18 4.60
C LYS A 451 -16.66 -25.55 4.30
N GLN A 452 -16.23 -24.65 5.16
CA GLN A 452 -15.04 -23.84 4.97
C GLN A 452 -14.49 -23.39 6.31
N ILE A 453 -13.18 -23.24 6.40
CA ILE A 453 -12.49 -22.56 7.50
C ILE A 453 -11.57 -21.50 6.94
N ASP A 454 -11.60 -20.32 7.54
CA ASP A 454 -10.65 -19.25 7.34
C ASP A 454 -9.78 -19.14 8.59
N PHE A 455 -8.46 -18.98 8.43
CA PHE A 455 -7.56 -18.78 9.56
C PHE A 455 -6.36 -17.91 9.20
N PHE A 456 -5.73 -17.36 10.22
CA PHE A 456 -4.42 -16.72 10.17
C PHE A 456 -3.77 -16.81 11.54
N SER A 457 -2.45 -16.76 11.59
CA SER A 457 -1.69 -16.75 12.85
C SER A 457 -0.88 -15.47 13.00
N ASN A 458 -0.65 -15.07 14.25
CA ASN A 458 0.10 -13.87 14.62
C ASN A 458 1.31 -14.27 15.46
N TYR A 459 2.45 -13.69 15.15
CA TYR A 459 3.73 -13.99 15.78
C TYR A 459 4.35 -12.75 16.40
N LEU A 460 4.81 -12.89 17.64
CA LEU A 460 5.52 -11.85 18.38
C LEU A 460 7.03 -11.99 18.18
N SER A 461 7.70 -10.89 17.95
CA SER A 461 9.14 -10.74 18.11
C SER A 461 9.44 -9.43 18.83
N ARG A 462 10.68 -9.20 19.24
CA ARG A 462 11.12 -7.95 19.87
C ARG A 462 12.38 -7.43 19.23
N VAL A 463 12.39 -6.12 18.99
CA VAL A 463 13.61 -5.39 18.67
C VAL A 463 13.97 -4.48 19.83
N LYS A 464 15.26 -4.24 20.06
CA LYS A 464 15.73 -3.35 21.13
C LYS A 464 16.53 -2.21 20.53
N HIS A 465 16.23 -1.00 20.98
CA HIS A 465 16.95 0.22 20.65
C HIS A 465 17.20 1.03 21.93
N ASN A 466 18.42 1.49 22.15
CA ASN A 466 18.82 2.25 23.33
C ASN A 466 18.36 1.62 24.67
N GLY A 467 18.47 0.29 24.77
CA GLY A 467 18.09 -0.46 25.98
C GLY A 467 16.57 -0.67 26.17
N ARG A 468 15.74 -0.13 25.31
CA ARG A 468 14.28 -0.28 25.33
C ARG A 468 13.83 -1.33 24.31
N ALA A 469 12.95 -2.24 24.75
CA ALA A 469 12.33 -3.23 23.86
C ALA A 469 11.05 -2.70 23.21
N TYR A 470 10.87 -3.03 21.93
CA TYR A 470 9.68 -2.72 21.14
C TYR A 470 9.14 -4.02 20.58
N GLU A 471 7.90 -4.33 20.91
CA GLU A 471 7.22 -5.49 20.37
C GLU A 471 6.85 -5.26 18.89
N THR A 472 7.02 -6.29 18.09
CA THR A 472 6.61 -6.31 16.69
C THR A 472 5.87 -7.59 16.39
N TYR A 473 4.89 -7.50 15.52
CA TYR A 473 3.98 -8.59 15.19
C TYR A 473 3.89 -8.76 13.68
N LEU A 474 3.93 -10.00 13.22
CA LEU A 474 3.68 -10.36 11.83
C LEU A 474 2.65 -11.49 11.78
N SER A 475 1.83 -11.51 10.76
CA SER A 475 0.87 -12.59 10.53
C SER A 475 1.36 -13.55 9.46
N SER A 476 0.87 -14.78 9.55
CA SER A 476 0.82 -15.65 8.38
C SER A 476 -0.09 -15.05 7.31
N PRO A 477 0.01 -15.49 6.06
CA PRO A 477 -1.02 -15.18 5.06
C PRO A 477 -2.41 -15.60 5.54
N TYR A 478 -3.43 -14.80 5.23
CA TYR A 478 -4.81 -15.19 5.49
C TYR A 478 -5.16 -16.40 4.61
N THR A 479 -5.59 -17.49 5.21
CA THR A 479 -5.80 -18.77 4.53
C THR A 479 -7.27 -19.18 4.59
N ARG A 480 -7.83 -19.54 3.44
CA ARG A 480 -9.18 -20.09 3.30
C ARG A 480 -9.10 -21.52 2.78
N VAL A 481 -9.72 -22.45 3.48
CA VAL A 481 -9.75 -23.88 3.12
C VAL A 481 -11.19 -24.35 2.98
N VAL A 482 -11.52 -24.91 1.82
CA VAL A 482 -12.80 -25.57 1.58
C VAL A 482 -12.71 -26.98 2.17
N LEU A 483 -13.65 -27.31 3.04
CA LEU A 483 -13.70 -28.61 3.70
C LEU A 483 -14.40 -29.65 2.83
N PRO A 484 -13.96 -30.90 2.82
CA PRO A 484 -14.66 -31.98 2.11
C PRO A 484 -16.05 -32.21 2.72
N LYS A 485 -17.01 -32.57 1.90
CA LYS A 485 -18.33 -32.99 2.41
C LYS A 485 -18.14 -34.26 3.24
N ARG A 486 -18.49 -34.18 4.50
CA ARG A 486 -18.50 -35.31 5.43
C ARG A 486 -19.82 -36.10 5.35
#